data_5b31b6199319b6857ca1593a28c63f10
#
_entry.id   5b31b6199319b6857ca1593a28c63f10
#
_cell.length_a   1.000
_cell.length_b   1.000
_cell.length_c   1.000
_cell.angle_alpha   90.00
_cell.angle_beta   90.00
_cell.angle_gamma   90.00
#
_symmetry.space_group_name_H-M   'P 1'
#
loop_
_entity.id
_entity.type
_entity.pdbx_description
1 polymer ?
#
loop_
_entity_poly.entity_id
_entity_poly.type
_entity_poly.pdbx_seq_one_letter_code
_entity_poly.pdbx_strand_id
1 'polypeptide(L)'
;MNSIVIDLTSNKHFIALDYAQKRYFFDFKEESLKKRNDWEYKITTLKENIPEFAFNKIEKMAYAAGPGSYTGARLAFTFLDTLSLILSKKFYAFSNLRALQHKFPDRIAIIKGSKNDFFYRYHGSDHYCESLDQIPKG
;
A
#
# COMPACT_ATOMS: atom_id res chain seq x y z
N MET A 1 5.56 5.74 17.80
CA MET A 1 5.70 4.38 17.23
C MET A 1 6.16 4.48 15.78
N ASN A 2 7.21 3.79 15.43
CA ASN A 2 7.73 3.79 14.07
C ASN A 2 6.99 2.76 13.22
N SER A 3 6.43 3.19 12.10
CA SER A 3 5.68 2.32 11.20
C SER A 3 5.97 2.63 9.74
N ILE A 4 5.85 1.62 8.88
CA ILE A 4 6.00 1.76 7.44
C ILE A 4 4.80 1.14 6.73
N VAL A 5 4.30 1.84 5.72
CA VAL A 5 3.23 1.37 4.84
C VAL A 5 3.71 1.46 3.40
N ILE A 6 3.54 0.38 2.66
CA ILE A 6 3.98 0.27 1.27
C ILE A 6 2.78 0.02 0.37
N ASP A 7 2.64 0.83 -0.67
CA ASP A 7 1.61 0.64 -1.69
C ASP A 7 2.24 0.68 -3.08
N LEU A 8 2.34 -0.48 -3.71
CA LEU A 8 2.84 -0.66 -5.07
C LEU A 8 1.74 -1.08 -6.04
N THR A 9 0.47 -0.86 -5.68
CA THR A 9 -0.68 -1.40 -6.43
C THR A 9 -1.24 -0.46 -7.50
N SER A 10 -0.72 0.77 -7.58
CA SER A 10 -1.17 1.76 -8.57
C SER A 10 -0.04 2.17 -9.52
N ASN A 11 -0.34 3.10 -10.43
CA ASN A 11 0.65 3.64 -11.36
C ASN A 11 1.79 4.40 -10.68
N LYS A 12 1.57 4.85 -9.45
CA LYS A 12 2.61 5.43 -8.61
C LYS A 12 2.85 4.51 -7.43
N HIS A 13 4.09 4.40 -7.02
CA HIS A 13 4.46 3.65 -5.84
C HIS A 13 4.59 4.60 -4.66
N PHE A 14 4.02 4.24 -3.53
CA PHE A 14 4.04 5.07 -2.33
C PHE A 14 4.66 4.32 -1.16
N ILE A 15 5.46 5.03 -0.38
CA ILE A 15 5.92 4.58 0.93
C ILE A 15 5.63 5.69 1.93
N ALA A 16 4.89 5.35 2.97
CA ALA A 16 4.60 6.26 4.06
C ALA A 16 5.22 5.74 5.35
N LEU A 17 5.77 6.63 6.14
CA LEU A 17 6.38 6.27 7.42
C LEU A 17 5.98 7.24 8.51
N ASP A 18 5.74 6.69 9.70
CA ASP A 18 5.88 7.44 10.94
C ASP A 18 7.20 7.01 11.56
N TYR A 19 8.13 7.95 11.72
CA TYR A 19 9.47 7.65 12.20
C TYR A 19 10.00 8.81 13.07
N ALA A 20 10.43 8.47 14.26
CA ALA A 20 10.93 9.45 15.22
C ALA A 20 9.96 10.63 15.43
N GLN A 21 8.65 10.32 15.55
CA GLN A 21 7.55 11.27 15.75
C GLN A 21 7.32 12.23 14.59
N LYS A 22 7.87 11.92 13.40
CA LYS A 22 7.61 12.65 12.17
C LYS A 22 6.95 11.74 11.14
N ARG A 23 6.10 12.33 10.30
CA ARG A 23 5.43 11.63 9.23
C ARG A 23 6.07 11.96 7.90
N TYR A 24 6.44 10.92 7.15
CA TYR A 24 7.06 11.03 5.82
C TYR A 24 6.19 10.33 4.80
N PHE A 25 6.15 10.91 3.61
CA PHE A 25 5.43 10.34 2.48
C PHE A 25 6.29 10.46 1.23
N PHE A 26 6.56 9.33 0.57
CA PHE A 26 7.37 9.28 -0.63
C PHE A 26 6.54 8.77 -1.80
N ASP A 27 6.54 9.54 -2.88
CA ASP A 27 5.90 9.22 -4.14
C ASP A 27 7.00 8.91 -5.16
N PHE A 28 7.06 7.66 -5.62
CA PHE A 28 8.06 7.23 -6.59
C PHE A 28 7.48 7.38 -7.99
N LYS A 29 8.11 8.23 -8.80
CA LYS A 29 7.64 8.60 -10.13
C LYS A 29 7.71 7.45 -11.13
N GLU A 30 7.01 7.61 -12.25
CA GLU A 30 6.85 6.63 -13.32
C GLU A 30 8.16 6.01 -13.83
N GLU A 31 9.23 6.78 -13.86
CA GLU A 31 10.56 6.30 -14.26
C GLU A 31 11.06 5.18 -13.38
N SER A 32 10.72 5.23 -12.08
CA SER A 32 11.03 4.18 -11.11
C SER A 32 10.15 2.95 -11.30
N LEU A 33 8.98 3.09 -11.94
CA LEU A 33 8.03 2.00 -12.16
C LEU A 33 8.51 1.02 -13.23
N LYS A 34 9.32 1.46 -14.17
CA LYS A 34 9.95 0.60 -15.15
C LYS A 34 10.88 -0.42 -14.50
N LYS A 35 11.33 -0.12 -13.28
CA LYS A 35 12.15 -0.99 -12.44
C LYS A 35 11.41 -1.25 -11.13
N ARG A 36 10.30 -1.96 -11.20
CA ARG A 36 9.46 -2.25 -10.00
C ARG A 36 10.23 -2.89 -8.86
N ASN A 37 11.31 -3.59 -9.16
CA ASN A 37 12.19 -4.19 -8.16
C ASN A 37 13.32 -3.28 -7.70
N ASP A 38 13.26 -1.99 -8.00
CA ASP A 38 14.32 -1.07 -7.60
C ASP A 38 14.19 -0.69 -6.13
N TRP A 39 14.37 -1.67 -5.27
CA TRP A 39 14.37 -1.47 -3.83
C TRP A 39 15.59 -0.69 -3.37
N GLU A 40 16.72 -0.82 -4.07
CA GLU A 40 17.90 -0.03 -3.77
C GLU A 40 17.60 1.47 -3.84
N TYR A 41 16.95 1.91 -4.92
CA TYR A 41 16.55 3.31 -5.07
C TYR A 41 15.58 3.73 -3.97
N LYS A 42 14.56 2.92 -3.69
CA LYS A 42 13.57 3.23 -2.65
C LYS A 42 14.21 3.32 -1.27
N ILE A 43 15.04 2.35 -0.92
CA ILE A 43 15.73 2.33 0.38
C ILE A 43 16.70 3.50 0.51
N THR A 44 17.46 3.81 -0.55
CA THR A 44 18.37 4.95 -0.57
C THR A 44 17.61 6.25 -0.35
N THR A 45 16.44 6.41 -0.98
CA THR A 45 15.59 7.57 -0.78
C THR A 45 15.18 7.73 0.67
N LEU A 46 14.79 6.65 1.34
CA LEU A 46 14.45 6.69 2.77
C LEU A 46 15.64 7.12 3.61
N LYS A 47 16.81 6.55 3.36
CA LYS A 47 18.04 6.84 4.13
C LYS A 47 18.52 8.27 3.93
N GLU A 48 18.36 8.83 2.74
CA GLU A 48 18.77 10.21 2.45
C GLU A 48 17.85 11.25 3.06
N ASN A 49 16.56 10.92 3.24
CA ASN A 49 15.56 11.89 3.68
C ASN A 49 15.17 11.74 5.15
N ILE A 50 15.45 10.61 5.77
CA ILE A 50 15.11 10.37 7.17
C ILE A 50 16.39 10.23 8.00
N PRO A 51 16.65 11.18 8.92
CA PRO A 51 17.84 11.13 9.75
C PRO A 51 17.91 9.83 10.56
N GLU A 52 19.07 9.17 10.52
CA GLU A 52 19.35 7.95 11.27
C GLU A 52 18.35 6.82 11.02
N PHE A 53 17.81 6.75 9.80
CA PHE A 53 16.85 5.70 9.44
C PHE A 53 17.47 4.31 9.56
N ALA A 54 16.76 3.40 10.23
CA ALA A 54 17.12 2.00 10.29
C ALA A 54 15.87 1.13 10.34
N PHE A 55 15.83 0.10 9.51
CA PHE A 55 14.68 -0.80 9.47
C PHE A 55 14.44 -1.54 10.78
N ASN A 56 15.50 -1.81 11.55
CA ASN A 56 15.36 -2.49 12.84
C ASN A 56 14.61 -1.64 13.89
N LYS A 57 14.44 -0.35 13.64
CA LYS A 57 13.67 0.55 14.50
C LYS A 57 12.19 0.62 14.10
N ILE A 58 11.80 0.02 12.98
CA ILE A 58 10.39 -0.06 12.56
C ILE A 58 9.68 -1.09 13.43
N GLU A 59 8.54 -0.70 13.98
CA GLU A 59 7.75 -1.54 14.89
C GLU A 59 6.53 -2.17 14.21
N LYS A 60 5.92 -1.47 13.26
CA LYS A 60 4.78 -1.97 12.48
C LYS A 60 5.02 -1.81 11.00
N MET A 61 4.63 -2.83 10.25
CA MET A 61 4.76 -2.86 8.80
C MET A 61 3.46 -3.31 8.17
N ALA A 62 3.04 -2.63 7.11
CA ALA A 62 1.84 -2.99 6.37
C ALA A 62 2.01 -2.71 4.89
N TYR A 63 1.24 -3.41 4.06
CA TYR A 63 1.23 -3.17 2.62
C TYR A 63 -0.18 -3.21 2.06
N ALA A 64 -0.39 -2.46 0.99
CA ALA A 64 -1.63 -2.46 0.24
C ALA A 64 -1.72 -3.75 -0.58
N ALA A 65 -2.75 -4.56 -0.33
CA ALA A 65 -2.95 -5.86 -0.97
C ALA A 65 -3.85 -5.80 -2.22
N GLY A 66 -4.39 -4.62 -2.55
CA GLY A 66 -5.32 -4.44 -3.66
C GLY A 66 -6.74 -4.13 -3.18
N PRO A 67 -7.69 -4.00 -4.08
CA PRO A 67 -7.62 -4.17 -5.55
C PRO A 67 -6.65 -3.22 -6.24
N GLY A 68 -5.92 -3.72 -7.24
CA GLY A 68 -4.93 -2.98 -8.00
C GLY A 68 -3.93 -3.93 -8.64
N SER A 69 -2.71 -3.47 -8.87
CA SER A 69 -1.66 -4.28 -9.48
C SER A 69 -1.31 -5.50 -8.61
N TYR A 70 -1.58 -6.67 -9.13
CA TYR A 70 -1.21 -7.93 -8.49
C TYR A 70 0.31 -8.09 -8.35
N THR A 71 1.05 -7.70 -9.39
CA THR A 71 2.52 -7.72 -9.37
C THR A 71 3.06 -6.81 -8.28
N GLY A 72 2.51 -5.60 -8.17
CA GLY A 72 2.91 -4.65 -7.13
C GLY A 72 2.63 -5.18 -5.73
N ALA A 73 1.44 -5.75 -5.50
CA ALA A 73 1.10 -6.34 -4.20
C ALA A 73 2.06 -7.47 -3.81
N ARG A 74 2.44 -8.33 -4.77
CA ARG A 74 3.39 -9.41 -4.53
C ARG A 74 4.79 -8.90 -4.21
N LEU A 75 5.24 -7.86 -4.88
CA LEU A 75 6.54 -7.26 -4.60
C LEU A 75 6.59 -6.69 -3.18
N ALA A 76 5.55 -5.97 -2.78
CA ALA A 76 5.46 -5.43 -1.43
C ALA A 76 5.41 -6.55 -0.38
N PHE A 77 4.61 -7.59 -0.62
CA PHE A 77 4.55 -8.76 0.25
C PHE A 77 5.92 -9.41 0.43
N THR A 78 6.60 -9.68 -0.68
CA THR A 78 7.91 -10.35 -0.66
C THR A 78 8.93 -9.54 0.12
N PHE A 79 8.94 -8.22 -0.07
CA PHE A 79 9.84 -7.34 0.65
C PHE A 79 9.58 -7.37 2.16
N LEU A 80 8.32 -7.21 2.57
CA LEU A 80 7.96 -7.21 3.99
C LEU A 80 8.10 -8.58 4.63
N ASP A 81 7.82 -9.65 3.88
CA ASP A 81 8.04 -11.01 4.37
C ASP A 81 9.51 -11.26 4.70
N THR A 82 10.41 -10.81 3.83
CA THR A 82 11.84 -10.89 4.04
C THR A 82 12.26 -10.07 5.27
N LEU A 83 11.80 -8.84 5.39
CA LEU A 83 12.09 -8.01 6.57
C LEU A 83 11.53 -8.63 7.85
N SER A 84 10.34 -9.19 7.79
CA SER A 84 9.70 -9.87 8.91
C SER A 84 10.57 -10.99 9.45
N LEU A 85 11.15 -11.78 8.56
CA LEU A 85 12.05 -12.87 8.94
C LEU A 85 13.35 -12.35 9.57
N ILE A 86 13.94 -11.31 8.98
CA ILE A 86 15.21 -10.72 9.48
C ILE A 86 15.01 -10.05 10.84
N LEU A 87 13.91 -9.31 10.99
CA LEU A 87 13.67 -8.46 12.16
C LEU A 87 12.85 -9.16 13.25
N SER A 88 12.32 -10.35 12.97
CA SER A 88 11.38 -11.07 13.87
C SER A 88 10.17 -10.21 14.24
N LYS A 89 9.61 -9.52 13.24
CA LYS A 89 8.44 -8.64 13.40
C LYS A 89 7.36 -9.04 12.42
N LYS A 90 6.11 -8.90 12.84
CA LYS A 90 4.94 -9.20 11.99
C LYS A 90 4.68 -8.05 11.01
N PHE A 91 4.02 -8.38 9.90
CA PHE A 91 3.51 -7.40 8.97
C PHE A 91 2.07 -7.73 8.58
N TYR A 92 1.35 -6.74 8.05
CA TYR A 92 -0.09 -6.83 7.81
C TYR A 92 -0.41 -6.41 6.40
N ALA A 93 -1.43 -7.06 5.82
CA ALA A 93 -2.03 -6.65 4.56
C ALA A 93 -3.28 -5.82 4.84
N PHE A 94 -3.56 -4.80 4.02
CA PHE A 94 -4.83 -4.09 4.10
C PHE A 94 -5.43 -3.91 2.70
N SER A 95 -6.76 -3.80 2.66
CA SER A 95 -7.50 -3.55 1.44
C SER A 95 -7.42 -2.07 1.05
N ASN A 96 -7.14 -1.78 -0.22
CA ASN A 96 -7.19 -0.41 -0.75
C ASN A 96 -8.59 0.19 -0.60
N LEU A 97 -9.63 -0.62 -0.75
CA LEU A 97 -11.01 -0.19 -0.55
C LEU A 97 -11.27 0.16 0.91
N ARG A 98 -10.74 -0.63 1.83
CA ARG A 98 -10.87 -0.35 3.26
C ARG A 98 -10.21 0.98 3.62
N ALA A 99 -9.02 1.25 3.10
CA ALA A 99 -8.31 2.50 3.34
C ALA A 99 -9.10 3.69 2.79
N LEU A 100 -9.64 3.56 1.57
CA LEU A 100 -10.45 4.59 0.93
C LEU A 100 -11.76 4.82 1.70
N GLN A 101 -12.42 3.75 2.13
CA GLN A 101 -13.66 3.82 2.91
C GLN A 101 -13.44 4.52 4.26
N HIS A 102 -12.30 4.28 4.88
CA HIS A 102 -11.94 4.93 6.14
C HIS A 102 -11.87 6.46 5.99
N LYS A 103 -11.37 6.93 4.86
CA LYS A 103 -11.28 8.37 4.57
C LYS A 103 -12.67 8.99 4.27
N PHE A 104 -13.56 8.20 3.68
CA PHE A 104 -14.90 8.66 3.28
C PHE A 104 -15.98 7.71 3.81
N PRO A 105 -16.23 7.70 5.13
CA PRO A 105 -17.09 6.69 5.76
C PRO A 105 -18.55 6.73 5.31
N ASP A 106 -19.02 7.87 4.80
CA ASP A 106 -20.41 8.06 4.35
C ASP A 106 -20.64 7.68 2.88
N ARG A 107 -19.62 7.14 2.21
CA ARG A 107 -19.68 6.81 0.79
C ARG A 107 -19.23 5.38 0.56
N ILE A 108 -19.68 4.80 -0.54
CA ILE A 108 -19.20 3.49 -0.96
C ILE A 108 -17.90 3.68 -1.75
N ALA A 109 -16.80 3.08 -1.25
CA ALA A 109 -15.52 3.11 -1.93
C ALA A 109 -15.58 2.20 -3.16
N ILE A 110 -15.13 2.70 -4.31
CA ILE A 110 -15.14 1.98 -5.59
C ILE A 110 -13.77 2.12 -6.24
N ILE A 111 -13.22 1.01 -6.72
CA ILE A 111 -12.01 1.00 -7.54
C ILE A 111 -12.34 0.31 -8.85
N LYS A 112 -12.04 0.98 -9.96
CA LYS A 112 -12.21 0.43 -11.30
C LYS A 112 -11.11 -0.58 -11.61
N GLY A 113 -11.50 -1.76 -12.07
CA GLY A 113 -10.57 -2.78 -12.53
C GLY A 113 -10.11 -2.56 -13.97
N SER A 114 -9.20 -3.42 -14.44
CA SER A 114 -8.60 -3.31 -15.77
C SER A 114 -9.52 -3.73 -16.91
N LYS A 115 -10.60 -4.46 -16.61
CA LYS A 115 -11.53 -5.03 -17.61
C LYS A 115 -12.90 -4.33 -17.62
N ASN A 116 -12.94 -3.04 -17.28
CA ASN A 116 -14.19 -2.29 -17.09
C ASN A 116 -15.11 -2.92 -16.04
N ASP A 117 -14.50 -3.59 -15.10
CA ASP A 117 -15.15 -4.15 -13.92
C ASP A 117 -14.86 -3.26 -12.70
N PHE A 118 -15.48 -3.59 -11.57
CA PHE A 118 -15.43 -2.75 -10.39
C PHE A 118 -15.27 -3.58 -9.13
N PHE A 119 -14.53 -3.03 -8.19
CA PHE A 119 -14.42 -3.53 -6.82
C PHE A 119 -15.00 -2.47 -5.89
N TYR A 120 -15.78 -2.87 -4.90
CA TYR A 120 -16.38 -1.92 -3.97
C TYR A 120 -16.44 -2.47 -2.56
N ARG A 121 -16.51 -1.56 -1.60
CA ARG A 121 -16.62 -1.90 -0.17
C ARG A 121 -18.05 -1.68 0.29
N TYR A 122 -18.66 -2.73 0.85
CA TYR A 122 -20.04 -2.66 1.33
C TYR A 122 -20.22 -3.55 2.55
N HIS A 123 -20.79 -2.99 3.62
CA HIS A 123 -20.99 -3.68 4.88
C HIS A 123 -19.73 -4.38 5.41
N GLY A 124 -18.59 -3.67 5.35
CA GLY A 124 -17.33 -4.15 5.91
C GLY A 124 -16.61 -5.22 5.10
N SER A 125 -17.05 -5.48 3.87
CA SER A 125 -16.44 -6.48 2.97
C SER A 125 -16.19 -5.92 1.58
N ASP A 126 -15.17 -6.45 0.91
CA ASP A 126 -14.87 -6.12 -0.47
C ASP A 126 -15.69 -7.03 -1.40
N HIS A 127 -16.23 -6.43 -2.46
CA HIS A 127 -17.06 -7.11 -3.45
C HIS A 127 -16.57 -6.81 -4.86
N TYR A 128 -16.93 -7.67 -5.78
CA TYR A 128 -16.63 -7.53 -7.20
C TYR A 128 -17.93 -7.51 -8.01
N CYS A 129 -17.96 -6.66 -9.04
CA CYS A 129 -19.05 -6.66 -10.00
C CYS A 129 -18.57 -6.25 -11.39
N GLU A 130 -19.37 -6.57 -12.41
CA GLU A 130 -19.02 -6.31 -13.80
C GLU A 130 -19.55 -4.97 -14.33
N SER A 131 -20.49 -4.34 -13.62
CA SER A 131 -21.04 -3.05 -14.02
C SER A 131 -21.42 -2.19 -12.81
N LEU A 132 -21.43 -0.86 -13.00
CA LEU A 132 -21.73 0.10 -11.94
C LEU A 132 -23.15 -0.05 -11.37
N ASP A 133 -24.10 -0.47 -12.16
CA ASP A 133 -25.49 -0.63 -11.72
C ASP A 133 -25.67 -1.79 -10.74
N GLN A 134 -24.70 -2.68 -10.63
CA GLN A 134 -24.69 -3.76 -9.64
C GLN A 134 -24.24 -3.29 -8.26
N ILE A 135 -23.71 -2.09 -8.16
CA ILE A 135 -23.21 -1.55 -6.88
C ILE A 135 -24.39 -0.97 -6.11
N PRO A 136 -24.55 -1.32 -4.81
CA PRO A 136 -25.61 -0.76 -3.98
C PRO A 136 -25.53 0.77 -3.92
N LYS A 137 -26.68 1.42 -3.92
CA LYS A 137 -26.76 2.86 -3.67
C LYS A 137 -26.76 3.08 -2.15
N GLY A 138 -25.75 3.77 -1.68
CA GLY A 138 -25.60 4.00 -0.24
C GLY A 138 -26.03 5.35 0.22
#